data_42eae1fb2aa5c90e31f30acc4c3081d3
#
_entry.id   42eae1fb2aa5c90e31f30acc4c3081d3
#
_cell.length_a   1.000
_cell.length_b   1.000
_cell.length_c   1.000
_cell.angle_alpha   90.00
_cell.angle_beta   90.00
_cell.angle_gamma   90.00
#
_symmetry.space_group_name_H-M   'P 1'
#
loop_
_entity.id
_entity.type
_entity.pdbx_description
1 polymer ?
#
loop_
_entity_poly.entity_id
_entity_poly.type
_entity_poly.pdbx_seq_one_letter_code
_entity_poly.pdbx_strand_id
1 'polypeptide(L)'
;MRLGVLDVGSNTIHLQVMDAHLGARPEPATSFKVELRLTEYLDAAGSITPQGIDLLHQAVGDSVAHANENQTDEILAFATSAIRDAKNGPKIIQDINQRHQIDLQILTGDEEARMTFLAVRRWLGWSAGKLLVIDIGGGSLEIASGVDENPEATLSLPLGAARLTRDFLSGDPYTSKGVKFLEEFVSSKLEDEIPSILRAHDANHFVATSKTFRTLARLSGHMFSENPKHLESANLKTMISKLADMTNKSRAELPGVSNSRAQQIVAGAIVARATMNALDLDRVEICPWALREGVVLRRLDWLNN
;
A
#
# COMPACT_ATOMS: atom_id res chain seq x y z
N MET A 1 -25.10 -0.88 9.29
CA MET A 1 -25.12 -0.77 7.82
C MET A 1 -24.00 -1.66 7.25
N ARG A 2 -24.18 -2.14 6.04
CA ARG A 2 -23.18 -2.95 5.34
C ARG A 2 -22.46 -2.12 4.29
N LEU A 3 -21.16 -1.89 4.46
CA LEU A 3 -20.33 -1.08 3.57
C LEU A 3 -19.47 -1.97 2.69
N GLY A 4 -19.43 -1.66 1.39
CA GLY A 4 -18.42 -2.15 0.47
C GLY A 4 -17.27 -1.14 0.36
N VAL A 5 -16.03 -1.59 0.51
CA VAL A 5 -14.85 -0.75 0.26
C VAL A 5 -14.13 -1.30 -0.94
N LEU A 6 -14.18 -0.59 -2.05
CA LEU A 6 -13.55 -0.94 -3.31
C LEU A 6 -12.25 -0.15 -3.50
N ASP A 7 -11.15 -0.83 -3.33
CA ASP A 7 -9.78 -0.31 -3.50
C ASP A 7 -9.23 -0.71 -4.86
N VAL A 8 -9.08 0.27 -5.75
CA VAL A 8 -8.48 0.11 -7.07
C VAL A 8 -7.00 0.49 -7.00
N GLY A 9 -6.19 -0.47 -6.59
CA GLY A 9 -4.75 -0.30 -6.42
C GLY A 9 -3.92 -0.65 -7.65
N SER A 10 -2.62 -0.42 -7.57
CA SER A 10 -1.67 -0.68 -8.67
C SER A 10 -1.56 -2.15 -9.07
N ASN A 11 -1.72 -3.06 -8.13
CA ASN A 11 -1.56 -4.51 -8.35
C ASN A 11 -2.87 -5.27 -8.33
N THR A 12 -3.84 -4.79 -7.56
CA THR A 12 -5.07 -5.52 -7.29
C THR A 12 -6.25 -4.57 -7.17
N ILE A 13 -7.40 -5.02 -7.63
CA ILE A 13 -8.69 -4.48 -7.24
C ILE A 13 -9.19 -5.34 -6.10
N HIS A 14 -9.61 -4.72 -5.02
CA HIS A 14 -10.03 -5.44 -3.82
C HIS A 14 -11.28 -4.80 -3.21
N LEU A 15 -12.39 -5.51 -3.29
CA LEU A 15 -13.58 -5.20 -2.55
C LEU A 15 -13.57 -5.92 -1.20
N GLN A 16 -13.84 -5.20 -0.13
CA GLN A 16 -14.17 -5.76 1.19
C GLN A 16 -15.58 -5.33 1.56
N VAL A 17 -16.41 -6.28 1.97
CA VAL A 17 -17.75 -6.00 2.50
C VAL A 17 -17.69 -6.14 4.03
N MET A 18 -18.13 -5.12 4.74
CA MET A 18 -18.04 -5.02 6.20
C MET A 18 -19.41 -4.67 6.80
N ASP A 19 -19.74 -5.29 7.93
CA ASP A 19 -20.84 -4.83 8.78
C ASP A 19 -20.33 -3.71 9.68
N ALA A 20 -20.66 -2.47 9.32
CA ALA A 20 -20.14 -1.27 9.95
C ALA A 20 -21.07 -0.76 11.05
N HIS A 21 -20.53 -0.65 12.28
CA HIS A 21 -21.21 -0.11 13.46
C HIS A 21 -20.26 0.87 14.17
N LEU A 22 -20.84 1.90 14.77
CA LEU A 22 -20.08 2.83 15.61
C LEU A 22 -19.36 2.11 16.75
N GLY A 23 -18.07 2.43 16.90
CA GLY A 23 -17.23 1.85 17.94
C GLY A 23 -16.80 0.41 17.71
N ALA A 24 -17.28 -0.25 16.63
CA ALA A 24 -16.84 -1.57 16.26
C ALA A 24 -15.55 -1.48 15.40
N ARG A 25 -14.76 -2.55 15.46
CA ARG A 25 -13.62 -2.70 14.57
C ARG A 25 -14.12 -3.01 13.15
N PRO A 26 -13.57 -2.38 12.10
CA PRO A 26 -13.91 -2.67 10.71
C PRO A 26 -13.33 -4.01 10.28
N GLU A 27 -14.06 -5.09 10.52
CA GLU A 27 -13.69 -6.44 10.13
C GLU A 27 -14.49 -6.87 8.90
N PRO A 28 -13.84 -7.39 7.84
CA PRO A 28 -14.53 -7.79 6.62
C PRO A 28 -15.36 -9.06 6.86
N ALA A 29 -16.66 -9.01 6.52
CA ALA A 29 -17.55 -10.16 6.47
C ALA A 29 -17.22 -11.04 5.26
N THR A 30 -16.92 -10.43 4.11
CA THR A 30 -16.47 -11.11 2.89
C THR A 30 -15.54 -10.21 2.08
N SER A 31 -14.84 -10.79 1.12
CA SER A 31 -13.96 -10.03 0.23
C SER A 31 -13.89 -10.65 -1.17
N PHE A 32 -13.79 -9.80 -2.18
CA PHE A 32 -13.54 -10.18 -3.56
C PHE A 32 -12.29 -9.48 -4.08
N LYS A 33 -11.41 -10.22 -4.74
CA LYS A 33 -10.10 -9.69 -5.15
C LYS A 33 -9.73 -10.17 -6.53
N VAL A 34 -9.35 -9.21 -7.38
CA VAL A 34 -8.80 -9.45 -8.72
C VAL A 34 -7.36 -8.95 -8.77
N GLU A 35 -6.44 -9.78 -9.23
CA GLU A 35 -5.06 -9.37 -9.51
C GLU A 35 -4.99 -8.80 -10.93
N LEU A 36 -4.74 -7.48 -11.03
CA LEU A 36 -4.79 -6.78 -12.32
C LEU A 36 -3.42 -6.29 -12.79
N ARG A 37 -2.50 -5.96 -11.88
CA ARG A 37 -1.16 -5.41 -12.18
C ARG A 37 -1.21 -4.24 -13.18
N LEU A 38 -2.03 -3.26 -12.88
CA LEU A 38 -2.35 -2.16 -13.79
C LEU A 38 -1.11 -1.42 -14.33
N THR A 39 -0.03 -1.42 -13.56
CA THR A 39 1.26 -0.83 -13.97
C THR A 39 1.92 -1.54 -15.14
N GLU A 40 1.59 -2.80 -15.43
CA GLU A 40 2.09 -3.55 -16.59
C GLU A 40 1.39 -3.14 -17.91
N TYR A 41 0.25 -2.44 -17.80
CA TYR A 41 -0.55 -1.93 -18.92
C TYR A 41 -0.34 -0.45 -19.21
N LEU A 42 0.74 0.16 -18.69
CA LEU A 42 1.12 1.52 -19.05
C LEU A 42 1.90 1.53 -20.34
N ASP A 43 1.51 2.39 -21.28
CA ASP A 43 2.27 2.66 -22.50
C ASP A 43 3.49 3.58 -22.24
N ALA A 44 4.30 3.79 -23.26
CA ALA A 44 5.48 4.67 -23.18
C ALA A 44 5.14 6.14 -22.88
N ALA A 45 3.89 6.55 -23.12
CA ALA A 45 3.41 7.89 -22.82
C ALA A 45 2.88 8.02 -21.38
N GLY A 46 2.78 6.90 -20.61
CA GLY A 46 2.22 6.86 -19.26
C GLY A 46 0.69 6.83 -19.22
N SER A 47 0.04 6.36 -20.29
CA SER A 47 -1.40 6.11 -20.31
C SER A 47 -1.67 4.61 -20.13
N ILE A 48 -2.79 4.27 -19.48
CA ILE A 48 -3.26 2.88 -19.41
C ILE A 48 -3.77 2.48 -20.79
N THR A 49 -3.28 1.36 -21.30
CA THR A 49 -3.63 0.84 -22.63
C THR A 49 -5.12 0.41 -22.69
N PRO A 50 -5.71 0.34 -23.91
CA PRO A 50 -7.10 -0.15 -24.06
C PRO A 50 -7.33 -1.51 -23.39
N GLN A 51 -6.39 -2.46 -23.52
CA GLN A 51 -6.46 -3.75 -22.86
C GLN A 51 -6.52 -3.62 -21.32
N GLY A 52 -5.69 -2.73 -20.74
CA GLY A 52 -5.72 -2.47 -19.30
C GLY A 52 -7.04 -1.85 -18.84
N ILE A 53 -7.63 -0.97 -19.67
CA ILE A 53 -8.94 -0.36 -19.42
C ILE A 53 -10.04 -1.41 -19.44
N ASP A 54 -10.06 -2.32 -20.42
CA ASP A 54 -11.06 -3.38 -20.51
C ASP A 54 -11.02 -4.32 -19.30
N LEU A 55 -9.80 -4.74 -18.89
CA LEU A 55 -9.60 -5.55 -17.70
C LEU A 55 -10.05 -4.83 -16.42
N LEU A 56 -9.78 -3.52 -16.34
CA LEU A 56 -10.22 -2.69 -15.22
C LEU A 56 -11.74 -2.62 -15.14
N HIS A 57 -12.43 -2.39 -16.26
CA HIS A 57 -13.90 -2.40 -16.34
C HIS A 57 -14.47 -3.74 -15.91
N GLN A 58 -13.91 -4.84 -16.38
CA GLN A 58 -14.36 -6.18 -15.99
C GLN A 58 -14.21 -6.36 -14.46
N ALA A 59 -13.03 -6.08 -13.91
CA ALA A 59 -12.76 -6.29 -12.49
C ALA A 59 -13.61 -5.38 -11.57
N VAL A 60 -13.89 -4.13 -11.99
CA VAL A 60 -14.81 -3.24 -11.27
C VAL A 60 -16.25 -3.77 -11.36
N GLY A 61 -16.69 -4.20 -12.55
CA GLY A 61 -18.02 -4.78 -12.73
C GLY A 61 -18.26 -6.01 -11.86
N ASP A 62 -17.30 -6.94 -11.85
CA ASP A 62 -17.35 -8.14 -11.01
C ASP A 62 -17.38 -7.78 -9.51
N SER A 63 -16.63 -6.74 -9.11
CA SER A 63 -16.63 -6.25 -7.73
C SER A 63 -17.97 -5.65 -7.33
N VAL A 64 -18.59 -4.85 -8.21
CA VAL A 64 -19.92 -4.27 -7.96
C VAL A 64 -20.99 -5.37 -7.90
N ALA A 65 -20.94 -6.37 -8.79
CA ALA A 65 -21.84 -7.51 -8.74
C ALA A 65 -21.73 -8.26 -7.40
N HIS A 66 -20.48 -8.52 -6.94
CA HIS A 66 -20.24 -9.15 -5.64
C HIS A 66 -20.76 -8.32 -4.47
N ALA A 67 -20.63 -6.98 -4.51
CA ALA A 67 -21.18 -6.10 -3.49
C ALA A 67 -22.72 -6.20 -3.42
N ASN A 68 -23.40 -6.21 -4.59
CA ASN A 68 -24.84 -6.33 -4.68
C ASN A 68 -25.35 -7.69 -4.18
N GLU A 69 -24.68 -8.79 -4.53
CA GLU A 69 -24.99 -10.14 -4.04
C GLU A 69 -24.90 -10.22 -2.51
N ASN A 70 -24.01 -9.45 -1.91
CA ASN A 70 -23.84 -9.37 -0.47
C ASN A 70 -24.68 -8.29 0.20
N GLN A 71 -25.67 -7.70 -0.51
CA GLN A 71 -26.60 -6.71 0.04
C GLN A 71 -25.91 -5.51 0.68
N THR A 72 -24.89 -4.99 0.00
CA THR A 72 -24.13 -3.81 0.45
C THR A 72 -24.98 -2.56 0.33
N ASP A 73 -25.14 -1.78 1.40
CA ASP A 73 -25.93 -0.54 1.44
C ASP A 73 -25.24 0.59 0.68
N GLU A 74 -23.90 0.63 0.71
CA GLU A 74 -23.09 1.67 0.08
C GLU A 74 -21.72 1.11 -0.34
N ILE A 75 -21.20 1.55 -1.49
CA ILE A 75 -19.84 1.23 -1.96
C ILE A 75 -18.98 2.49 -1.87
N LEU A 76 -17.97 2.45 -1.01
CA LEU A 76 -16.91 3.46 -0.92
C LEU A 76 -15.80 3.06 -1.89
N ALA A 77 -15.79 3.66 -3.08
CA ALA A 77 -14.86 3.30 -4.14
C ALA A 77 -13.76 4.35 -4.29
N PHE A 78 -12.51 3.91 -4.29
CA PHE A 78 -11.37 4.79 -4.53
C PHE A 78 -10.29 4.12 -5.38
N ALA A 79 -9.56 4.95 -6.11
CA ALA A 79 -8.40 4.59 -6.90
C ALA A 79 -7.16 5.32 -6.36
N THR A 80 -6.01 4.65 -6.42
CA THR A 80 -4.75 5.17 -5.92
C THR A 80 -3.73 5.38 -7.05
N SER A 81 -2.46 5.35 -6.74
CA SER A 81 -1.34 5.78 -7.58
C SER A 81 -1.37 5.32 -9.05
N ALA A 82 -1.81 4.11 -9.37
CA ALA A 82 -1.78 3.63 -10.75
C ALA A 82 -2.73 4.39 -11.68
N ILE A 83 -3.92 4.74 -11.21
CA ILE A 83 -4.89 5.53 -11.99
C ILE A 83 -4.60 7.02 -11.81
N ARG A 84 -4.27 7.47 -10.60
CA ARG A 84 -3.91 8.87 -10.32
C ARG A 84 -2.79 9.37 -11.22
N ASP A 85 -1.74 8.56 -11.41
CA ASP A 85 -0.55 8.97 -12.15
C ASP A 85 -0.66 8.71 -13.67
N ALA A 86 -1.70 7.99 -14.12
CA ALA A 86 -1.94 7.75 -15.52
C ALA A 86 -2.50 8.99 -16.23
N LYS A 87 -1.94 9.34 -17.42
CA LYS A 87 -2.38 10.52 -18.18
C LYS A 87 -3.86 10.48 -18.57
N ASN A 88 -4.41 9.30 -18.81
CA ASN A 88 -5.82 9.08 -19.14
C ASN A 88 -6.68 8.72 -17.91
N GLY A 89 -6.12 8.78 -16.70
CA GLY A 89 -6.80 8.43 -15.45
C GLY A 89 -8.14 9.13 -15.25
N PRO A 90 -8.24 10.47 -15.36
CA PRO A 90 -9.52 11.17 -15.18
C PRO A 90 -10.62 10.69 -16.13
N LYS A 91 -10.28 10.41 -17.39
CA LYS A 91 -11.25 9.88 -18.36
C LYS A 91 -11.70 8.47 -18.00
N ILE A 92 -10.79 7.62 -17.55
CA ILE A 92 -11.08 6.25 -17.10
C ILE A 92 -12.05 6.28 -15.91
N ILE A 93 -11.82 7.14 -14.92
CA ILE A 93 -12.72 7.29 -13.76
C ILE A 93 -14.11 7.70 -14.20
N GLN A 94 -14.22 8.71 -15.08
CA GLN A 94 -15.51 9.15 -15.60
C GLN A 94 -16.27 8.01 -16.28
N ASP A 95 -15.59 7.21 -17.10
CA ASP A 95 -16.19 6.10 -17.84
C ASP A 95 -16.64 4.97 -16.89
N ILE A 96 -15.80 4.63 -15.90
CA ILE A 96 -16.12 3.66 -14.85
C ILE A 96 -17.38 4.09 -14.08
N ASN A 97 -17.44 5.34 -13.63
CA ASN A 97 -18.55 5.87 -12.85
C ASN A 97 -19.86 5.83 -13.64
N GLN A 98 -19.84 6.21 -14.94
CA GLN A 98 -21.00 6.13 -15.80
C GLN A 98 -21.44 4.69 -16.06
N ARG A 99 -20.51 3.79 -16.35
CA ARG A 99 -20.83 2.43 -16.77
C ARG A 99 -21.28 1.54 -15.60
N HIS A 100 -20.65 1.68 -14.44
CA HIS A 100 -20.90 0.82 -13.28
C HIS A 100 -21.78 1.47 -12.20
N GLN A 101 -22.20 2.72 -12.40
CA GLN A 101 -23.06 3.47 -11.47
C GLN A 101 -22.51 3.53 -10.05
N ILE A 102 -21.20 3.76 -9.94
CA ILE A 102 -20.48 3.96 -8.67
C ILE A 102 -19.85 5.35 -8.65
N ASP A 103 -19.42 5.81 -7.47
CA ASP A 103 -18.64 7.04 -7.30
C ASP A 103 -17.19 6.65 -6.96
N LEU A 104 -16.42 6.21 -7.98
CA LEU A 104 -15.00 5.94 -7.85
C LEU A 104 -14.23 7.26 -7.84
N GLN A 105 -13.55 7.56 -6.74
CA GLN A 105 -12.77 8.78 -6.53
C GLN A 105 -11.26 8.48 -6.59
N ILE A 106 -10.47 9.45 -7.06
CA ILE A 106 -9.00 9.35 -6.98
C ILE A 106 -8.55 9.94 -5.66
N LEU A 107 -7.90 9.17 -4.83
CA LEU A 107 -7.23 9.68 -3.65
C LEU A 107 -5.88 10.32 -4.01
N THR A 108 -5.63 11.49 -3.46
CA THR A 108 -4.28 12.08 -3.45
C THR A 108 -3.37 11.28 -2.51
N GLY A 109 -2.06 11.41 -2.69
CA GLY A 109 -1.13 10.75 -1.77
C GLY A 109 -1.23 11.26 -0.32
N ASP A 110 -1.59 12.53 -0.13
CA ASP A 110 -1.88 13.10 1.20
C ASP A 110 -3.11 12.46 1.84
N GLU A 111 -4.19 12.26 1.08
CA GLU A 111 -5.39 11.57 1.56
C GLU A 111 -5.11 10.10 1.89
N GLU A 112 -4.34 9.39 1.06
CA GLU A 112 -3.90 8.02 1.36
C GLU A 112 -3.13 7.97 2.69
N ALA A 113 -2.17 8.88 2.89
CA ALA A 113 -1.38 8.96 4.12
C ALA A 113 -2.26 9.26 5.35
N ARG A 114 -3.21 10.22 5.24
CA ARG A 114 -4.15 10.58 6.33
C ARG A 114 -5.09 9.45 6.70
N MET A 115 -5.68 8.77 5.72
CA MET A 115 -6.59 7.64 5.98
C MET A 115 -5.86 6.46 6.60
N THR A 116 -4.65 6.17 6.11
CA THR A 116 -3.81 5.11 6.67
C THR A 116 -3.38 5.44 8.10
N PHE A 117 -3.00 6.69 8.35
CA PHE A 117 -2.67 7.16 9.70
C PHE A 117 -3.86 7.03 10.66
N LEU A 118 -5.07 7.43 10.26
CA LEU A 118 -6.29 7.29 11.05
C LEU A 118 -6.54 5.82 11.44
N ALA A 119 -6.38 4.89 10.49
CA ALA A 119 -6.53 3.46 10.75
C ALA A 119 -5.54 2.97 11.82
N VAL A 120 -4.27 3.33 11.69
CA VAL A 120 -3.22 2.93 12.65
C VAL A 120 -3.46 3.58 14.01
N ARG A 121 -3.84 4.87 14.05
CA ARG A 121 -4.18 5.58 15.29
C ARG A 121 -5.29 4.87 16.07
N ARG A 122 -6.37 4.50 15.38
CA ARG A 122 -7.50 3.79 16.03
C ARG A 122 -7.19 2.34 16.37
N TRP A 123 -6.28 1.71 15.65
CA TRP A 123 -5.78 0.38 16.01
C TRP A 123 -5.01 0.39 17.32
N LEU A 124 -4.08 1.33 17.52
CA LEU A 124 -3.24 1.44 18.71
C LEU A 124 -3.93 2.13 19.88
N GLY A 125 -4.87 3.04 19.60
CA GLY A 125 -5.57 3.84 20.62
C GLY A 125 -4.78 5.08 21.06
N TRP A 126 -5.46 5.92 21.84
CA TRP A 126 -4.93 7.23 22.26
C TRP A 126 -3.69 7.16 23.15
N SER A 127 -3.56 6.10 23.96
CA SER A 127 -2.43 5.91 24.88
C SER A 127 -1.09 5.67 24.20
N ALA A 128 -1.08 5.42 22.89
CA ALA A 128 0.15 5.22 22.12
C ALA A 128 1.00 6.50 21.94
N GLY A 129 0.46 7.68 22.31
CA GLY A 129 1.19 8.94 22.12
C GLY A 129 1.40 9.29 20.64
N LYS A 130 2.54 9.91 20.29
CA LYS A 130 2.86 10.29 18.91
C LYS A 130 3.27 9.10 18.07
N LEU A 131 2.70 9.01 16.87
CA LEU A 131 2.98 7.94 15.90
C LEU A 131 3.79 8.46 14.73
N LEU A 132 4.64 7.61 14.20
CA LEU A 132 5.20 7.70 12.85
C LEU A 132 4.74 6.46 12.08
N VAL A 133 3.99 6.66 11.00
CA VAL A 133 3.37 5.60 10.20
C VAL A 133 3.99 5.57 8.82
N ILE A 134 4.35 4.37 8.33
CA ILE A 134 4.96 4.14 7.02
C ILE A 134 4.12 3.09 6.28
N ASP A 135 3.74 3.39 5.03
CA ASP A 135 3.07 2.45 4.12
C ASP A 135 3.82 2.37 2.79
N ILE A 136 4.15 1.16 2.34
CA ILE A 136 4.73 0.92 1.00
C ILE A 136 3.72 0.19 0.16
N GLY A 137 3.07 0.93 -0.72
CA GLY A 137 2.13 0.42 -1.70
C GLY A 137 2.79 -0.18 -2.94
N GLY A 138 1.98 -0.43 -3.98
CA GLY A 138 2.48 -0.84 -5.30
C GLY A 138 3.11 0.31 -6.09
N GLY A 139 2.55 1.51 -6.01
CA GLY A 139 2.98 2.68 -6.79
C GLY A 139 3.62 3.79 -5.97
N SER A 140 3.37 3.86 -4.66
CA SER A 140 3.83 4.94 -3.79
C SER A 140 4.30 4.44 -2.42
N LEU A 141 4.99 5.32 -1.71
CA LEU A 141 5.36 5.26 -0.29
C LEU A 141 4.68 6.43 0.41
N GLU A 142 3.94 6.16 1.46
CA GLU A 142 3.33 7.15 2.32
C GLU A 142 4.00 7.15 3.70
N ILE A 143 4.23 8.37 4.25
CA ILE A 143 4.74 8.60 5.60
C ILE A 143 3.84 9.64 6.27
N ALA A 144 3.41 9.37 7.51
CA ALA A 144 2.63 10.31 8.29
C ALA A 144 3.04 10.31 9.76
N SER A 145 3.03 11.47 10.40
CA SER A 145 3.34 11.60 11.83
C SER A 145 2.37 12.53 12.54
N GLY A 146 2.01 12.20 13.77
CA GLY A 146 1.11 13.03 14.60
C GLY A 146 0.68 12.35 15.88
N VAL A 147 -0.05 13.12 16.71
CA VAL A 147 -0.61 12.69 18.00
C VAL A 147 -2.08 12.34 17.89
N ASP A 148 -2.84 13.15 17.17
CA ASP A 148 -4.29 13.01 16.99
C ASP A 148 -4.67 12.11 15.82
N GLU A 149 -5.95 12.03 15.46
CA GLU A 149 -6.45 11.28 14.31
C GLU A 149 -6.07 11.90 12.96
N ASN A 150 -5.83 13.21 12.93
CA ASN A 150 -5.26 13.90 11.78
C ASN A 150 -3.74 14.05 12.00
N PRO A 151 -2.90 13.55 11.10
CA PRO A 151 -1.46 13.68 11.23
C PRO A 151 -1.01 15.14 11.08
N GLU A 152 0.04 15.52 11.81
CA GLU A 152 0.68 16.84 11.75
C GLU A 152 1.49 17.03 10.46
N ALA A 153 2.06 15.93 9.96
CA ALA A 153 2.84 15.90 8.72
C ALA A 153 2.55 14.64 7.92
N THR A 154 2.52 14.80 6.61
CA THR A 154 2.35 13.73 5.63
C THR A 154 3.35 13.88 4.50
N LEU A 155 3.70 12.77 3.86
CA LEU A 155 4.51 12.72 2.65
C LEU A 155 4.03 11.54 1.81
N SER A 156 3.90 11.73 0.49
CA SER A 156 3.70 10.64 -0.46
C SER A 156 4.71 10.76 -1.59
N LEU A 157 5.45 9.69 -1.84
CA LEU A 157 6.49 9.62 -2.88
C LEU A 157 6.19 8.47 -3.86
N PRO A 158 6.58 8.59 -5.15
CA PRO A 158 6.39 7.52 -6.15
C PRO A 158 7.41 6.39 -5.98
N LEU A 159 7.56 5.89 -4.75
CA LEU A 159 8.51 4.85 -4.34
C LEU A 159 7.83 3.51 -4.00
N GLY A 160 6.75 3.18 -4.72
CA GLY A 160 6.05 1.90 -4.54
C GLY A 160 6.79 0.71 -5.13
N ALA A 161 6.62 -0.45 -4.51
CA ALA A 161 7.37 -1.67 -4.83
C ALA A 161 7.17 -2.16 -6.28
N ALA A 162 5.96 -2.08 -6.85
CA ALA A 162 5.69 -2.50 -8.22
C ALA A 162 6.30 -1.54 -9.25
N ARG A 163 6.14 -0.22 -9.02
CA ARG A 163 6.71 0.83 -9.85
C ARG A 163 8.22 0.67 -9.96
N LEU A 164 8.91 0.59 -8.83
CA LEU A 164 10.37 0.50 -8.79
C LEU A 164 10.90 -0.82 -9.36
N THR A 165 10.18 -1.91 -9.18
CA THR A 165 10.53 -3.18 -9.84
C THR A 165 10.50 -3.03 -11.35
N ARG A 166 9.43 -2.48 -11.92
CA ARG A 166 9.29 -2.25 -13.35
C ARG A 166 10.38 -1.32 -13.91
N ASP A 167 10.66 -0.24 -13.20
CA ASP A 167 11.51 0.84 -13.71
C ASP A 167 13.01 0.55 -13.55
N PHE A 168 13.42 -0.28 -12.59
CA PHE A 168 14.83 -0.47 -12.21
C PHE A 168 15.33 -1.91 -12.23
N LEU A 169 14.45 -2.91 -11.99
CA LEU A 169 14.90 -4.28 -11.82
C LEU A 169 14.62 -5.12 -13.06
N SER A 170 15.69 -5.67 -13.63
CA SER A 170 15.63 -6.54 -14.81
C SER A 170 16.30 -7.88 -14.54
N GLY A 171 15.88 -8.91 -15.29
CA GLY A 171 16.39 -10.27 -15.14
C GLY A 171 15.62 -11.07 -14.08
N ASP A 172 15.90 -12.39 -14.04
CA ASP A 172 15.36 -13.32 -13.05
C ASP A 172 16.37 -14.47 -12.83
N PRO A 173 17.22 -14.39 -11.81
CA PRO A 173 17.34 -13.39 -10.72
C PRO A 173 17.66 -11.97 -11.19
N TYR A 174 17.41 -10.98 -10.29
CA TYR A 174 17.74 -9.59 -10.59
C TYR A 174 19.23 -9.33 -10.68
N THR A 175 19.65 -8.43 -11.58
CA THR A 175 21.06 -8.08 -11.72
C THR A 175 21.55 -7.26 -10.53
N SER A 176 22.73 -7.56 -9.98
CA SER A 176 23.35 -6.82 -8.89
C SER A 176 23.51 -5.33 -9.20
N LYS A 177 23.73 -4.99 -10.49
CA LYS A 177 23.81 -3.59 -10.94
C LYS A 177 22.47 -2.88 -10.80
N GLY A 178 21.34 -3.53 -11.18
CA GLY A 178 20.00 -2.96 -11.04
C GLY A 178 19.62 -2.76 -9.58
N VAL A 179 19.93 -3.75 -8.74
CA VAL A 179 19.70 -3.67 -7.28
C VAL A 179 20.45 -2.50 -6.67
N LYS A 180 21.75 -2.39 -6.92
CA LYS A 180 22.57 -1.28 -6.41
C LYS A 180 22.09 0.08 -6.88
N PHE A 181 21.75 0.20 -8.17
CA PHE A 181 21.23 1.45 -8.72
C PHE A 181 19.91 1.86 -8.10
N LEU A 182 19.02 0.89 -7.83
CA LEU A 182 17.77 1.14 -7.11
C LEU A 182 18.02 1.58 -5.66
N GLU A 183 18.97 0.95 -4.94
CA GLU A 183 19.32 1.36 -3.59
C GLU A 183 19.82 2.82 -3.55
N GLU A 184 20.71 3.19 -4.46
CA GLU A 184 21.24 4.55 -4.59
C GLU A 184 20.13 5.56 -4.92
N PHE A 185 19.28 5.24 -5.90
CA PHE A 185 18.15 6.09 -6.29
C PHE A 185 17.17 6.35 -5.14
N VAL A 186 16.74 5.28 -4.46
CA VAL A 186 15.77 5.41 -3.35
C VAL A 186 16.39 6.20 -2.20
N SER A 187 17.65 5.96 -1.85
CA SER A 187 18.32 6.67 -0.76
C SER A 187 18.44 8.17 -1.07
N SER A 188 18.89 8.53 -2.27
CA SER A 188 18.96 9.94 -2.69
C SER A 188 17.60 10.61 -2.69
N LYS A 189 16.58 9.91 -3.22
CA LYS A 189 15.22 10.47 -3.28
C LYS A 189 14.64 10.75 -1.89
N LEU A 190 14.87 9.86 -0.93
CA LEU A 190 14.44 10.05 0.46
C LEU A 190 15.23 11.16 1.17
N GLU A 191 16.53 11.29 0.89
CA GLU A 191 17.35 12.36 1.42
C GLU A 191 16.85 13.73 0.95
N ASP A 192 16.47 13.85 -0.30
CA ASP A 192 16.00 15.12 -0.89
C ASP A 192 14.57 15.48 -0.47
N GLU A 193 13.66 14.49 -0.34
CA GLU A 193 12.22 14.73 -0.27
C GLU A 193 11.61 14.60 1.14
N ILE A 194 12.25 13.91 2.09
CA ILE A 194 11.69 13.83 3.45
C ILE A 194 11.87 15.18 4.15
N PRO A 195 10.77 15.87 4.52
CA PRO A 195 10.86 17.15 5.19
C PRO A 195 11.42 17.03 6.61
N SER A 196 12.04 18.09 7.10
CA SER A 196 12.70 18.14 8.42
C SER A 196 11.76 17.73 9.56
N ILE A 197 10.48 18.08 9.49
CA ILE A 197 9.47 17.73 10.50
C ILE A 197 9.28 16.22 10.63
N LEU A 198 9.39 15.46 9.53
CA LEU A 198 9.32 13.99 9.57
C LEU A 198 10.66 13.36 9.98
N ARG A 199 11.80 13.98 9.65
CA ARG A 199 13.13 13.51 10.09
C ARG A 199 13.36 13.71 11.58
N ALA A 200 12.96 14.86 12.10
CA ALA A 200 13.12 15.23 13.50
C ALA A 200 11.96 14.73 14.36
N HIS A 201 11.32 13.62 13.94
CA HIS A 201 10.20 13.05 14.67
C HIS A 201 10.61 12.70 16.12
N ASP A 202 9.68 12.89 17.03
CA ASP A 202 9.76 12.49 18.43
C ASP A 202 8.69 11.43 18.76
N ALA A 203 8.42 10.55 17.77
CA ALA A 203 7.37 9.56 17.87
C ALA A 203 7.64 8.51 18.95
N ASN A 204 6.58 8.09 19.64
CA ASN A 204 6.64 7.04 20.64
C ASN A 204 6.54 5.63 20.03
N HIS A 205 5.86 5.53 18.87
CA HIS A 205 5.68 4.30 18.12
C HIS A 205 6.01 4.51 16.65
N PHE A 206 6.79 3.59 16.10
CA PHE A 206 7.14 3.49 14.68
C PHE A 206 6.37 2.33 14.07
N VAL A 207 5.42 2.64 13.22
CA VAL A 207 4.44 1.66 12.74
C VAL A 207 4.51 1.54 11.23
N ALA A 208 4.64 0.33 10.76
CA ALA A 208 4.58 0.03 9.34
C ALA A 208 3.31 -0.75 9.02
N THR A 209 2.68 -0.41 7.91
CA THR A 209 1.50 -1.12 7.44
C THR A 209 1.72 -1.55 5.98
N SER A 210 0.71 -2.00 5.30
CA SER A 210 0.71 -2.59 3.98
C SER A 210 1.02 -4.08 3.91
N LYS A 211 0.69 -4.63 2.76
CA LYS A 211 1.01 -6.02 2.46
C LYS A 211 2.52 -6.22 2.25
N THR A 212 3.25 -5.20 1.83
CA THR A 212 4.71 -5.22 1.65
C THR A 212 5.39 -5.44 3.00
N PHE A 213 5.13 -4.58 3.99
CA PHE A 213 5.72 -4.69 5.32
C PHE A 213 5.32 -5.98 6.03
N ARG A 214 4.04 -6.39 5.95
CA ARG A 214 3.58 -7.67 6.53
C ARG A 214 4.31 -8.88 5.94
N THR A 215 4.61 -8.85 4.64
CA THR A 215 5.37 -9.92 3.98
C THR A 215 6.82 -9.90 4.43
N LEU A 216 7.46 -8.72 4.48
CA LEU A 216 8.85 -8.58 4.94
C LEU A 216 9.03 -9.02 6.39
N ALA A 217 8.13 -8.63 7.29
CA ALA A 217 8.18 -9.06 8.68
C ALA A 217 8.00 -10.58 8.84
N ARG A 218 7.11 -11.20 8.06
CA ARG A 218 6.96 -12.66 8.04
C ARG A 218 8.21 -13.36 7.53
N LEU A 219 8.83 -12.84 6.48
CA LEU A 219 10.08 -13.37 5.95
C LEU A 219 11.23 -13.19 6.94
N SER A 220 11.33 -12.04 7.62
CA SER A 220 12.29 -11.80 8.69
C SER A 220 12.12 -12.82 9.82
N GLY A 221 10.89 -13.02 10.27
CA GLY A 221 10.57 -14.03 11.28
C GLY A 221 10.99 -15.44 10.86
N HIS A 222 10.77 -15.81 9.59
CA HIS A 222 11.19 -17.10 9.06
C HIS A 222 12.71 -17.25 8.93
N MET A 223 13.40 -16.20 8.46
CA MET A 223 14.84 -16.25 8.18
C MET A 223 15.71 -16.09 9.44
N PHE A 224 15.23 -15.35 10.46
CA PHE A 224 16.01 -14.96 11.64
C PHE A 224 15.36 -15.37 12.97
N SER A 225 14.25 -16.12 12.93
CA SER A 225 13.51 -16.56 14.12
C SER A 225 12.97 -15.42 14.99
N GLU A 226 12.57 -14.32 14.34
CA GLU A 226 12.05 -13.13 15.00
C GLU A 226 10.50 -13.11 15.06
N ASN A 227 9.99 -12.20 15.88
CA ASN A 227 8.55 -11.98 15.98
C ASN A 227 8.03 -11.27 14.71
N PRO A 228 7.12 -11.89 13.91
CA PRO A 228 6.61 -11.29 12.67
C PRO A 228 5.69 -10.05 12.90
N LYS A 229 5.49 -9.63 14.15
CA LYS A 229 4.83 -8.36 14.49
C LYS A 229 5.78 -7.16 14.41
N HIS A 230 7.07 -7.40 14.22
CA HIS A 230 8.10 -6.37 14.09
C HIS A 230 8.97 -6.64 12.86
N LEU A 231 9.64 -5.61 12.39
CA LEU A 231 10.66 -5.71 11.34
C LEU A 231 11.88 -4.89 11.76
N GLU A 232 13.02 -5.57 11.86
CA GLU A 232 14.29 -4.95 12.20
C GLU A 232 15.02 -4.46 10.94
N SER A 233 15.50 -3.22 10.95
CA SER A 233 16.25 -2.61 9.84
C SER A 233 17.53 -3.39 9.51
N ALA A 234 18.23 -3.89 10.53
CA ALA A 234 19.46 -4.65 10.38
C ALA A 234 19.30 -5.90 9.50
N ASN A 235 18.15 -6.56 9.55
CA ASN A 235 17.88 -7.77 8.78
C ASN A 235 17.63 -7.51 7.30
N LEU A 236 17.09 -6.33 6.96
CA LEU A 236 16.70 -6.00 5.59
C LEU A 236 17.88 -6.06 4.62
N LYS A 237 19.10 -5.69 5.04
CA LYS A 237 20.29 -5.79 4.17
C LYS A 237 20.54 -7.22 3.70
N THR A 238 20.50 -8.18 4.63
CA THR A 238 20.70 -9.60 4.33
C THR A 238 19.54 -10.15 3.52
N MET A 239 18.30 -9.74 3.84
CA MET A 239 17.10 -10.14 3.08
C MET A 239 17.16 -9.67 1.63
N ILE A 240 17.53 -8.42 1.37
CA ILE A 240 17.68 -7.86 0.02
C ILE A 240 18.64 -8.71 -0.81
N SER A 241 19.85 -8.98 -0.29
CA SER A 241 20.82 -9.80 -1.00
C SER A 241 20.27 -11.19 -1.31
N LYS A 242 19.75 -11.90 -0.32
CA LYS A 242 19.21 -13.26 -0.51
C LYS A 242 18.05 -13.28 -1.50
N LEU A 243 17.12 -12.33 -1.38
CA LEU A 243 15.94 -12.28 -2.25
C LEU A 243 16.31 -11.88 -3.69
N ALA A 244 17.30 -11.02 -3.88
CA ALA A 244 17.75 -10.61 -5.21
C ALA A 244 18.41 -11.76 -5.99
N ASP A 245 19.12 -12.65 -5.30
CA ASP A 245 19.79 -13.82 -5.89
C ASP A 245 18.80 -14.98 -6.22
N MET A 246 17.54 -14.91 -5.75
CA MET A 246 16.50 -15.89 -6.04
C MET A 246 15.74 -15.54 -7.31
N THR A 247 15.24 -16.59 -8.01
CA THR A 247 14.27 -16.39 -9.10
C THR A 247 12.89 -16.00 -8.55
N ASN A 248 12.03 -15.42 -9.39
CA ASN A 248 10.64 -15.13 -9.03
C ASN A 248 9.89 -16.38 -8.55
N LYS A 249 10.14 -17.51 -9.20
CA LYS A 249 9.56 -18.81 -8.81
C LYS A 249 9.99 -19.19 -7.40
N SER A 250 11.28 -19.15 -7.11
CA SER A 250 11.80 -19.50 -5.77
C SER A 250 11.32 -18.52 -4.69
N ARG A 251 11.22 -17.23 -5.01
CA ARG A 251 10.64 -16.25 -4.07
C ARG A 251 9.18 -16.51 -3.77
N ALA A 252 8.39 -16.98 -4.75
CA ALA A 252 6.98 -17.30 -4.56
C ALA A 252 6.74 -18.53 -3.65
N GLU A 253 7.76 -19.39 -3.46
CA GLU A 253 7.71 -20.53 -2.55
C GLU A 253 7.97 -20.13 -1.08
N LEU A 254 8.44 -18.89 -0.84
CA LEU A 254 8.71 -18.40 0.51
C LEU A 254 7.40 -18.13 1.30
N PRO A 255 7.42 -18.29 2.63
CA PRO A 255 6.24 -18.13 3.47
C PRO A 255 5.57 -16.75 3.32
N GLY A 256 4.32 -16.76 2.85
CA GLY A 256 3.49 -15.55 2.71
C GLY A 256 3.80 -14.65 1.51
N VAL A 257 4.63 -15.12 0.58
CA VAL A 257 4.91 -14.45 -0.69
C VAL A 257 3.96 -15.00 -1.76
N SER A 258 3.07 -14.16 -2.28
CA SER A 258 2.24 -14.50 -3.45
C SER A 258 3.03 -14.31 -4.74
N ASN A 259 2.59 -14.92 -5.85
CA ASN A 259 3.25 -14.78 -7.15
C ASN A 259 3.46 -13.32 -7.57
N SER A 260 2.45 -12.46 -7.40
CA SER A 260 2.58 -11.02 -7.67
C SER A 260 3.57 -10.33 -6.75
N ARG A 261 3.70 -10.80 -5.52
CA ARG A 261 4.63 -10.22 -4.54
C ARG A 261 6.06 -10.67 -4.78
N ALA A 262 6.28 -11.87 -5.30
CA ALA A 262 7.61 -12.42 -5.58
C ALA A 262 8.45 -11.49 -6.47
N GLN A 263 7.83 -10.83 -7.46
CA GLN A 263 8.50 -9.86 -8.31
C GLN A 263 8.88 -8.56 -7.57
N GLN A 264 8.05 -8.12 -6.61
CA GLN A 264 8.12 -6.77 -6.04
C GLN A 264 8.82 -6.73 -4.69
N ILE A 265 9.02 -7.87 -4.04
CA ILE A 265 9.48 -7.92 -2.66
C ILE A 265 10.91 -7.38 -2.49
N VAL A 266 11.77 -7.49 -3.52
CA VAL A 266 13.14 -6.95 -3.49
C VAL A 266 13.09 -5.41 -3.47
N ALA A 267 12.35 -4.80 -4.39
CA ALA A 267 12.17 -3.35 -4.38
C ALA A 267 11.49 -2.88 -3.09
N GLY A 268 10.45 -3.60 -2.62
CA GLY A 268 9.81 -3.32 -1.34
C GLY A 268 10.76 -3.36 -0.15
N ALA A 269 11.68 -4.32 -0.11
CA ALA A 269 12.70 -4.42 0.94
C ALA A 269 13.73 -3.28 0.87
N ILE A 270 14.13 -2.86 -0.35
CA ILE A 270 15.02 -1.73 -0.56
C ILE A 270 14.38 -0.43 -0.05
N VAL A 271 13.12 -0.17 -0.43
CA VAL A 271 12.39 1.01 0.04
C VAL A 271 12.22 0.99 1.56
N ALA A 272 11.81 -0.15 2.13
CA ALA A 272 11.65 -0.30 3.57
C ALA A 272 12.95 0.04 4.31
N ARG A 273 14.08 -0.55 3.90
CA ARG A 273 15.39 -0.31 4.51
C ARG A 273 15.82 1.14 4.37
N ALA A 274 15.73 1.71 3.17
CA ALA A 274 16.13 3.08 2.92
C ALA A 274 15.27 4.09 3.73
N THR A 275 13.95 3.86 3.82
CA THR A 275 13.04 4.70 4.61
C THR A 275 13.35 4.60 6.10
N MET A 276 13.55 3.39 6.63
CA MET A 276 13.92 3.21 8.03
C MET A 276 15.26 3.89 8.36
N ASN A 277 16.25 3.77 7.47
CA ASN A 277 17.54 4.45 7.65
C ASN A 277 17.40 5.99 7.57
N ALA A 278 16.61 6.52 6.63
CA ALA A 278 16.43 7.95 6.46
C ALA A 278 15.68 8.62 7.64
N LEU A 279 14.92 7.81 8.40
CA LEU A 279 14.18 8.21 9.59
C LEU A 279 14.81 7.73 10.90
N ASP A 280 16.03 7.17 10.87
CA ASP A 280 16.79 6.66 12.02
C ASP A 280 15.99 5.62 12.86
N LEU A 281 15.37 4.66 12.17
CA LEU A 281 14.54 3.63 12.77
C LEU A 281 15.24 2.27 12.78
N ASP A 282 15.52 1.73 13.95
CA ASP A 282 16.05 0.38 14.10
C ASP A 282 14.97 -0.68 13.86
N ARG A 283 13.73 -0.40 14.27
CA ARG A 283 12.61 -1.33 14.25
C ARG A 283 11.28 -0.63 14.00
N VAL A 284 10.37 -1.32 13.28
CA VAL A 284 8.96 -0.90 13.14
C VAL A 284 8.01 -1.99 13.61
N GLU A 285 6.87 -1.58 14.19
CA GLU A 285 5.74 -2.45 14.54
C GLU A 285 4.84 -2.65 13.32
N ILE A 286 4.27 -3.85 13.16
CA ILE A 286 3.42 -4.16 12.02
C ILE A 286 1.94 -4.01 12.41
N CYS A 287 1.28 -3.03 11.80
CA CYS A 287 -0.17 -2.84 11.93
C CYS A 287 -0.93 -3.66 10.86
N PRO A 288 -2.00 -4.39 11.24
CA PRO A 288 -2.84 -5.10 10.28
C PRO A 288 -3.79 -4.17 9.52
N TRP A 289 -4.14 -3.01 10.09
CA TRP A 289 -5.01 -2.02 9.46
C TRP A 289 -4.21 -1.06 8.57
N ALA A 290 -4.85 -0.59 7.50
CA ALA A 290 -4.28 0.31 6.51
C ALA A 290 -5.37 1.22 5.91
N LEU A 291 -5.17 1.70 4.68
CA LEU A 291 -6.03 2.64 3.96
C LEU A 291 -7.52 2.27 4.01
N ARG A 292 -7.89 1.02 3.74
CA ARG A 292 -9.30 0.60 3.66
C ARG A 292 -10.04 0.74 4.98
N GLU A 293 -9.40 0.34 6.07
CA GLU A 293 -9.96 0.51 7.40
C GLU A 293 -10.10 2.00 7.73
N GLY A 294 -9.15 2.84 7.33
CA GLY A 294 -9.22 4.29 7.48
C GLY A 294 -10.39 4.93 6.73
N VAL A 295 -10.65 4.48 5.51
CA VAL A 295 -11.80 4.95 4.70
C VAL A 295 -13.13 4.62 5.40
N VAL A 296 -13.29 3.39 5.91
CA VAL A 296 -14.49 3.00 6.67
C VAL A 296 -14.65 3.84 7.92
N LEU A 297 -13.59 4.00 8.71
CA LEU A 297 -13.62 4.78 9.94
C LEU A 297 -14.02 6.23 9.67
N ARG A 298 -13.45 6.84 8.63
CA ARG A 298 -13.79 8.20 8.22
C ARG A 298 -15.25 8.34 7.79
N ARG A 299 -15.78 7.34 7.06
CA ARG A 299 -17.20 7.32 6.67
C ARG A 299 -18.12 7.22 7.88
N LEU A 300 -17.80 6.35 8.82
CA LEU A 300 -18.57 6.20 10.07
C LEU A 300 -18.59 7.49 10.91
N ASP A 301 -17.47 8.20 11.01
CA ASP A 301 -17.42 9.50 11.69
C ASP A 301 -18.35 10.53 11.05
N TRP A 302 -18.37 10.55 9.71
CA TRP A 302 -19.19 11.50 8.95
C TRP A 302 -20.69 11.24 9.07
N LEU A 303 -21.10 9.98 9.24
CA LEU A 303 -22.51 9.61 9.45
C LEU A 303 -23.04 9.99 10.83
N ASN A 304 -22.16 10.37 11.77
CA ASN A 304 -22.51 10.65 13.16
C ASN A 304 -22.35 12.13 13.55
N ASN A 305 -21.86 12.96 12.65
CA ASN A 305 -21.81 14.40 12.76
C ASN A 305 -22.92 15.04 11.93
#